data_397b63378a1bccef2fd0f9a81ba806a6
#
_entry.id   397b63378a1bccef2fd0f9a81ba806a6
#
_cell.length_a   1.000
_cell.length_b   1.000
_cell.length_c   1.000
_cell.angle_alpha   90.00
_cell.angle_beta   90.00
_cell.angle_gamma   90.00
#
_symmetry.space_group_name_H-M   'P 1'
#
loop_
_entity.id
_entity.type
_entity.pdbx_description
1 polymer ?
#
loop_
_entity_poly.entity_id
_entity_poly.type
_entity_poly.pdbx_seq_one_letter_code
_entity_poly.pdbx_strand_id
1 'polypeptide(L)'
;MLGRTGLLVSPIGLGLAALGRPAYITSGRAHDLGQDRSVDDLRHRTHEVLDAAYAAGVHYFDVARSYGRAEEFLASWLAERGIRPGAVSVGSKWGYEYTGGWQMDAEKHEMKDLSAETLRRQLEETRALLGEHLGLYQVHSATLESGVLEDDVVLQELGRLKQTGVAVGLSVTGPRQAETINRALEVGVFGCVQATWNLLERSAEDALARAHEAGLGVIVKEALANGRLTIRNSGGYERLLTMASERGLAPDALALSAVLAQPWADVVLSGAATVGALRSNLSALEVAYNEELDQRLLPLGEEREHYWSERANLPWA
;
A
#
# COMPACT_ATOMS: atom_id res chain seq x y z
N MET A 1 -14.94 3.36 -7.70
CA MET A 1 -14.76 4.60 -6.89
C MET A 1 -14.13 4.22 -5.57
N LEU A 2 -13.25 5.04 -5.01
CA LEU A 2 -12.68 4.83 -3.67
C LEU A 2 -13.66 5.40 -2.63
N GLY A 3 -14.56 4.58 -2.14
CA GLY A 3 -15.63 5.01 -1.24
C GLY A 3 -16.34 6.27 -1.73
N ARG A 4 -16.53 7.25 -0.82
CA ARG A 4 -17.13 8.57 -1.13
C ARG A 4 -16.10 9.68 -1.41
N THR A 5 -14.84 9.33 -1.68
CA THR A 5 -13.77 10.32 -1.93
C THR A 5 -13.90 11.04 -3.28
N GLY A 6 -14.65 10.50 -4.22
CA GLY A 6 -14.73 10.98 -5.60
C GLY A 6 -13.57 10.49 -6.50
N LEU A 7 -12.60 9.75 -5.97
CA LEU A 7 -11.46 9.26 -6.74
C LEU A 7 -11.83 8.01 -7.55
N LEU A 8 -11.52 8.03 -8.84
CA LEU A 8 -11.64 6.87 -9.71
C LEU A 8 -10.43 5.97 -9.52
N VAL A 9 -10.64 4.69 -9.22
CA VAL A 9 -9.58 3.73 -8.96
C VAL A 9 -9.80 2.43 -9.75
N SER A 10 -8.71 1.74 -10.07
CA SER A 10 -8.72 0.36 -10.55
C SER A 10 -8.72 -0.61 -9.37
N PRO A 11 -9.23 -1.85 -9.51
CA PRO A 11 -9.23 -2.85 -8.43
C PRO A 11 -7.83 -3.17 -7.91
N ILE A 12 -6.83 -3.17 -8.80
CA ILE A 12 -5.42 -3.23 -8.41
C ILE A 12 -4.81 -1.84 -8.55
N GLY A 13 -4.14 -1.37 -7.49
CA GLY A 13 -3.30 -0.18 -7.49
C GLY A 13 -1.82 -0.56 -7.43
N LEU A 14 -0.91 0.37 -7.77
CA LEU A 14 0.53 0.17 -7.64
C LEU A 14 1.09 0.98 -6.48
N GLY A 15 1.67 0.28 -5.49
CA GLY A 15 2.42 0.88 -4.39
C GLY A 15 3.90 1.02 -4.74
N LEU A 16 4.48 2.20 -4.54
CA LEU A 16 5.85 2.50 -4.93
C LEU A 16 6.86 2.35 -3.78
N ALA A 17 6.48 1.80 -2.64
CA ALA A 17 7.38 1.64 -1.49
C ALA A 17 8.65 0.84 -1.79
N ALA A 18 8.55 -0.17 -2.66
CA ALA A 18 9.66 -0.99 -3.11
C ALA A 18 10.45 -0.37 -4.28
N LEU A 19 9.94 0.63 -4.96
CA LEU A 19 10.54 1.27 -6.14
C LEU A 19 11.27 2.56 -5.81
N GLY A 20 10.85 3.28 -4.78
CA GLY A 20 11.36 4.62 -4.46
C GLY A 20 12.64 4.67 -3.64
N ARG A 21 13.20 3.54 -3.20
CA ARG A 21 14.37 3.47 -2.29
C ARG A 21 15.17 2.18 -2.47
N PRO A 22 16.48 2.16 -2.15
CA PRO A 22 17.34 1.01 -2.42
C PRO A 22 17.04 -0.20 -1.53
N ALA A 23 16.56 -0.02 -0.29
CA ALA A 23 16.21 -1.09 0.64
C ALA A 23 14.73 -1.09 1.03
N TYR A 24 14.11 -2.26 1.17
CA TYR A 24 12.73 -2.44 1.62
C TYR A 24 12.50 -3.82 2.26
N ILE A 25 11.49 -3.93 3.12
CA ILE A 25 11.11 -5.13 3.88
C ILE A 25 10.32 -6.16 3.04
N THR A 26 10.83 -6.58 1.90
CA THR A 26 10.16 -7.57 1.05
C THR A 26 11.09 -8.72 0.71
N SER A 27 10.68 -9.94 1.01
CA SER A 27 11.44 -11.14 0.69
C SER A 27 11.71 -11.25 -0.81
N GLY A 28 12.96 -11.55 -1.18
CA GLY A 28 13.37 -11.78 -2.57
C GLY A 28 13.56 -10.51 -3.41
N ARG A 29 13.36 -9.32 -2.87
CA ARG A 29 13.52 -8.05 -3.61
C ARG A 29 14.93 -7.84 -4.15
N ALA A 30 15.95 -8.32 -3.46
CA ALA A 30 17.33 -8.23 -3.93
C ALA A 30 17.53 -8.86 -5.33
N HIS A 31 16.82 -9.96 -5.63
CA HIS A 31 16.82 -10.56 -6.96
C HIS A 31 16.14 -9.70 -8.02
N ASP A 32 15.09 -8.94 -7.65
CA ASP A 32 14.32 -8.11 -8.58
C ASP A 32 15.08 -6.88 -9.06
N LEU A 33 15.82 -6.26 -8.16
CA LEU A 33 16.47 -4.97 -8.43
C LEU A 33 17.92 -5.09 -8.89
N GLY A 34 18.52 -6.29 -8.81
CA GLY A 34 19.92 -6.48 -9.17
C GLY A 34 20.87 -5.73 -8.21
N GLN A 35 22.09 -5.47 -8.69
CA GLN A 35 23.14 -4.82 -7.90
C GLN A 35 23.18 -3.29 -8.07
N ASP A 36 22.80 -2.77 -9.26
CA ASP A 36 22.71 -1.34 -9.47
C ASP A 36 21.41 -0.80 -8.86
N ARG A 37 21.58 0.05 -7.85
CA ARG A 37 20.52 0.74 -7.13
C ARG A 37 20.78 2.23 -7.06
N SER A 38 21.47 2.75 -8.07
CA SER A 38 21.61 4.19 -8.26
C SER A 38 20.24 4.84 -8.38
N VAL A 39 20.18 6.13 -8.09
CA VAL A 39 18.92 6.90 -8.21
C VAL A 39 18.39 6.83 -9.64
N ASP A 40 19.26 6.92 -10.64
CA ASP A 40 18.87 6.91 -12.05
C ASP A 40 18.37 5.54 -12.50
N ASP A 41 19.01 4.44 -12.07
CA ASP A 41 18.53 3.09 -12.36
C ASP A 41 17.16 2.83 -11.73
N LEU A 42 16.98 3.18 -10.45
CA LEU A 42 15.68 3.00 -9.78
C LEU A 42 14.59 3.90 -10.38
N ARG A 43 14.93 5.12 -10.80
CA ARG A 43 13.98 5.98 -11.51
C ARG A 43 13.55 5.36 -12.83
N HIS A 44 14.50 4.89 -13.64
CA HIS A 44 14.23 4.25 -14.93
C HIS A 44 13.33 3.02 -14.75
N ARG A 45 13.68 2.13 -13.84
CA ARG A 45 12.90 0.94 -13.49
C ARG A 45 11.50 1.28 -12.99
N THR A 46 11.39 2.33 -12.16
CA THR A 46 10.08 2.81 -11.70
C THR A 46 9.22 3.25 -12.87
N HIS A 47 9.78 4.00 -13.84
CA HIS A 47 9.06 4.42 -15.03
C HIS A 47 8.63 3.22 -15.90
N GLU A 48 9.46 2.19 -16.07
CA GLU A 48 9.07 0.97 -16.80
C GLU A 48 7.89 0.26 -16.14
N VAL A 49 7.89 0.14 -14.80
CA VAL A 49 6.78 -0.50 -14.06
C VAL A 49 5.52 0.36 -14.12
N LEU A 50 5.65 1.70 -14.00
CA LEU A 50 4.54 2.64 -14.13
C LEU A 50 3.93 2.61 -15.54
N ASP A 51 4.75 2.58 -16.60
CA ASP A 51 4.29 2.46 -17.99
C ASP A 51 3.50 1.16 -18.19
N ALA A 52 4.02 0.04 -17.68
CA ALA A 52 3.34 -1.26 -17.77
C ALA A 52 2.03 -1.28 -16.98
N ALA A 53 2.01 -0.67 -15.78
CA ALA A 53 0.82 -0.57 -14.95
C ALA A 53 -0.27 0.28 -15.63
N TYR A 54 0.09 1.46 -16.11
CA TYR A 54 -0.83 2.36 -16.78
C TYR A 54 -1.39 1.75 -18.06
N ALA A 55 -0.55 1.12 -18.89
CA ALA A 55 -0.98 0.41 -20.09
C ALA A 55 -1.92 -0.77 -19.80
N ALA A 56 -1.82 -1.38 -18.62
CA ALA A 56 -2.71 -2.45 -18.15
C ALA A 56 -3.98 -1.94 -17.45
N GLY A 57 -4.21 -0.63 -17.42
CA GLY A 57 -5.41 -0.04 -16.81
C GLY A 57 -5.33 0.20 -15.30
N VAL A 58 -4.14 0.20 -14.73
CA VAL A 58 -3.96 0.62 -13.33
C VAL A 58 -4.06 2.15 -13.27
N HIS A 59 -4.99 2.65 -12.44
CA HIS A 59 -5.28 4.08 -12.31
C HIS A 59 -5.10 4.61 -10.87
N TYR A 60 -4.65 3.79 -9.93
CA TYR A 60 -4.31 4.23 -8.58
C TYR A 60 -2.83 3.96 -8.27
N PHE A 61 -2.11 5.02 -7.90
CA PHE A 61 -0.70 4.98 -7.53
C PHE A 61 -0.52 5.46 -6.09
N ASP A 62 0.21 4.68 -5.29
CA ASP A 62 0.38 4.89 -3.87
C ASP A 62 1.84 5.16 -3.52
N VAL A 63 2.11 6.36 -3.01
CA VAL A 63 3.43 6.82 -2.58
C VAL A 63 3.42 7.27 -1.10
N ALA A 64 4.57 7.70 -0.60
CA ALA A 64 4.71 8.34 0.70
C ALA A 64 6.02 9.14 0.76
N ARG A 65 6.08 10.15 1.65
CA ARG A 65 7.30 10.91 1.93
C ARG A 65 8.46 10.03 2.36
N SER A 66 8.19 8.97 3.11
CA SER A 66 9.22 8.04 3.58
C SER A 66 9.66 6.99 2.56
N TYR A 67 9.06 6.94 1.37
CA TYR A 67 9.46 5.97 0.35
C TYR A 67 10.64 6.46 -0.49
N GLY A 68 11.63 7.10 0.13
CA GLY A 68 12.81 7.63 -0.53
C GLY A 68 12.44 8.69 -1.57
N ARG A 69 12.63 8.37 -2.85
CA ARG A 69 12.33 9.26 -3.98
C ARG A 69 11.07 8.86 -4.77
N ALA A 70 10.18 8.07 -4.19
CA ALA A 70 8.98 7.58 -4.89
C ALA A 70 8.11 8.72 -5.44
N GLU A 71 7.91 9.79 -4.67
CA GLU A 71 7.13 10.95 -5.13
C GLU A 71 7.82 11.68 -6.31
N GLU A 72 9.15 11.84 -6.26
CA GLU A 72 9.93 12.44 -7.36
C GLU A 72 9.84 11.59 -8.63
N PHE A 73 9.99 10.26 -8.51
CA PHE A 73 9.92 9.34 -9.65
C PHE A 73 8.51 9.32 -10.26
N LEU A 74 7.46 9.30 -9.43
CA LEU A 74 6.09 9.39 -9.93
C LEU A 74 5.83 10.74 -10.61
N ALA A 75 6.23 11.85 -10.00
CA ALA A 75 6.05 13.19 -10.56
C ALA A 75 6.75 13.35 -11.90
N SER A 76 8.01 12.88 -12.02
CA SER A 76 8.74 12.92 -13.28
C SER A 76 8.08 12.06 -14.37
N TRP A 77 7.57 10.87 -14.01
CA TRP A 77 6.83 10.02 -14.94
C TRP A 77 5.54 10.68 -15.43
N LEU A 78 4.73 11.25 -14.52
CA LEU A 78 3.50 11.97 -14.88
C LEU A 78 3.77 13.10 -15.87
N ALA A 79 4.84 13.89 -15.62
CA ALA A 79 5.23 14.98 -16.49
C ALA A 79 5.76 14.50 -17.85
N GLU A 80 6.67 13.52 -17.88
CA GLU A 80 7.27 12.99 -19.10
C GLU A 80 6.25 12.30 -20.01
N ARG A 81 5.21 11.67 -19.45
CA ARG A 81 4.13 11.02 -20.21
C ARG A 81 2.95 11.94 -20.50
N GLY A 82 3.00 13.19 -20.04
CA GLY A 82 1.92 14.17 -20.24
C GLY A 82 0.59 13.73 -19.62
N ILE A 83 0.63 12.97 -18.54
CA ILE A 83 -0.57 12.51 -17.83
C ILE A 83 -1.16 13.70 -17.09
N ARG A 84 -2.42 14.00 -17.36
CA ARG A 84 -3.10 15.16 -16.76
C ARG A 84 -3.66 14.81 -15.37
N PRO A 85 -3.76 15.80 -14.46
CA PRO A 85 -4.52 15.64 -13.22
C PRO A 85 -5.90 15.05 -13.48
N GLY A 86 -6.31 14.09 -12.66
CA GLY A 86 -7.59 13.37 -12.80
C GLY A 86 -7.60 12.19 -13.78
N ALA A 87 -6.57 12.04 -14.65
CA ALA A 87 -6.43 10.85 -15.49
C ALA A 87 -6.05 9.61 -14.68
N VAL A 88 -5.36 9.81 -13.55
CA VAL A 88 -5.04 8.80 -12.56
C VAL A 88 -5.27 9.37 -11.16
N SER A 89 -5.48 8.51 -10.18
CA SER A 89 -5.59 8.87 -8.78
C SER A 89 -4.27 8.60 -8.07
N VAL A 90 -3.74 9.61 -7.38
CA VAL A 90 -2.48 9.50 -6.63
C VAL A 90 -2.76 9.70 -5.15
N GLY A 91 -2.34 8.71 -4.34
CA GLY A 91 -2.36 8.80 -2.89
C GLY A 91 -0.94 8.94 -2.33
N SER A 92 -0.72 9.91 -1.45
CA SER A 92 0.52 10.01 -0.68
C SER A 92 0.25 9.95 0.83
N LYS A 93 1.33 9.87 1.62
CA LYS A 93 1.28 9.72 3.09
C LYS A 93 2.35 10.57 3.76
N TRP A 94 2.02 11.04 4.97
CA TRP A 94 2.90 11.81 5.83
C TRP A 94 3.06 11.16 7.20
N GLY A 95 4.06 11.58 7.96
CA GLY A 95 4.29 11.14 9.34
C GLY A 95 5.44 10.15 9.49
N TYR A 96 6.19 9.92 8.43
CA TYR A 96 7.51 9.29 8.46
C TYR A 96 8.49 10.09 7.62
N GLU A 97 9.72 10.19 8.09
CA GLU A 97 10.85 10.75 7.37
C GLU A 97 11.79 9.64 6.92
N TYR A 98 12.22 9.67 5.65
CA TYR A 98 13.24 8.74 5.15
C TYR A 98 14.62 9.18 5.64
N THR A 99 15.29 8.34 6.41
CA THR A 99 16.59 8.60 7.02
C THR A 99 17.71 7.69 6.50
N GLY A 100 17.37 6.78 5.57
CA GLY A 100 18.30 5.75 5.08
C GLY A 100 19.45 6.28 4.21
N GLY A 101 19.47 7.57 3.82
CA GLY A 101 20.59 8.18 3.07
C GLY A 101 20.93 7.48 1.75
N TRP A 102 19.97 6.77 1.15
CA TRP A 102 20.15 5.93 -0.05
C TRP A 102 21.08 4.72 0.18
N GLN A 103 21.23 4.27 1.43
CA GLN A 103 22.06 3.13 1.81
C GLN A 103 21.20 1.87 2.03
N MET A 104 21.77 0.69 1.72
CA MET A 104 21.10 -0.60 1.91
C MET A 104 21.10 -1.04 3.37
N ASP A 105 22.17 -0.73 4.07
CA ASP A 105 22.50 -1.16 5.42
C ASP A 105 22.40 -0.02 6.45
N ALA A 106 21.56 0.97 6.16
CA ALA A 106 21.33 2.06 7.10
C ALA A 106 20.82 1.52 8.44
N GLU A 107 21.37 2.01 9.55
CA GLU A 107 20.94 1.63 10.89
C GLU A 107 19.45 1.94 11.12
N LYS A 108 18.95 3.02 10.51
CA LYS A 108 17.56 3.43 10.59
C LYS A 108 17.10 3.99 9.25
N HIS A 109 16.12 3.35 8.64
CA HIS A 109 15.60 3.74 7.33
C HIS A 109 14.50 4.80 7.40
N GLU A 110 13.73 4.84 8.48
CA GLU A 110 12.59 5.75 8.66
C GLU A 110 12.47 6.20 10.12
N MET A 111 12.05 7.44 10.31
CA MET A 111 11.64 7.98 11.63
C MET A 111 10.18 8.41 11.58
N LYS A 112 9.41 7.98 12.59
CA LYS A 112 8.00 8.34 12.73
C LYS A 112 7.86 9.66 13.49
N ASP A 113 7.12 10.60 12.91
CA ASP A 113 6.72 11.85 13.55
C ASP A 113 5.34 12.28 12.99
N LEU A 114 4.30 12.11 13.81
CA LEU A 114 2.92 12.45 13.46
C LEU A 114 2.49 13.82 14.02
N SER A 115 3.43 14.72 14.25
CA SER A 115 3.14 16.09 14.69
C SER A 115 2.49 16.94 13.61
N ALA A 116 1.74 17.97 14.02
CA ALA A 116 1.16 18.94 13.10
C ALA A 116 2.23 19.73 12.32
N GLU A 117 3.42 19.92 12.89
CA GLU A 117 4.55 20.57 12.21
C GLU A 117 5.02 19.71 11.02
N THR A 118 5.22 18.41 11.26
CA THR A 118 5.59 17.44 10.20
C THR A 118 4.50 17.33 9.14
N LEU A 119 3.21 17.33 9.53
CA LEU A 119 2.11 17.36 8.57
C LEU A 119 2.22 18.55 7.62
N ARG A 120 2.38 19.78 8.14
CA ARG A 120 2.45 21.00 7.31
C ARG A 120 3.66 20.95 6.37
N ARG A 121 4.84 20.68 6.90
CA ARG A 121 6.07 20.59 6.13
C ARG A 121 5.96 19.55 5.02
N GLN A 122 5.58 18.32 5.34
CA GLN A 122 5.50 17.24 4.38
C GLN A 122 4.39 17.43 3.36
N LEU A 123 3.28 18.09 3.71
CA LEU A 123 2.23 18.45 2.74
C LEU A 123 2.75 19.47 1.72
N GLU A 124 3.52 20.48 2.12
CA GLU A 124 4.14 21.44 1.22
C GLU A 124 5.13 20.75 0.27
N GLU A 125 6.00 19.87 0.80
CA GLU A 125 6.95 19.09 0.00
C GLU A 125 6.24 18.17 -1.01
N THR A 126 5.19 17.46 -0.59
CA THR A 126 4.38 16.59 -1.46
C THR A 126 3.69 17.40 -2.56
N ARG A 127 3.11 18.55 -2.22
CA ARG A 127 2.46 19.44 -3.19
C ARG A 127 3.45 20.04 -4.18
N ALA A 128 4.66 20.34 -3.76
CA ALA A 128 5.71 20.84 -4.65
C ALA A 128 6.07 19.81 -5.74
N LEU A 129 5.98 18.51 -5.45
CA LEU A 129 6.25 17.43 -6.39
C LEU A 129 5.03 17.01 -7.21
N LEU A 130 3.91 16.72 -6.54
CA LEU A 130 2.74 16.11 -7.16
C LEU A 130 1.69 17.14 -7.65
N GLY A 131 1.71 18.35 -7.10
CA GLY A 131 0.78 19.42 -7.49
C GLY A 131 -0.68 18.98 -7.45
N GLU A 132 -1.41 19.22 -8.54
CA GLU A 132 -2.82 18.86 -8.72
C GLU A 132 -3.07 17.36 -8.89
N HIS A 133 -2.03 16.54 -9.03
CA HIS A 133 -2.17 15.08 -9.05
C HIS A 133 -2.46 14.49 -7.66
N LEU A 134 -2.16 15.21 -6.58
CA LEU A 134 -2.43 14.74 -5.22
C LEU A 134 -3.93 14.67 -4.97
N GLY A 135 -4.50 13.48 -5.07
CA GLY A 135 -5.93 13.22 -4.84
C GLY A 135 -6.25 12.74 -3.42
N LEU A 136 -5.33 12.02 -2.78
CA LEU A 136 -5.50 11.46 -1.43
C LEU A 136 -4.24 11.70 -0.59
N TYR A 137 -4.42 12.23 0.64
CA TYR A 137 -3.32 12.41 1.58
C TYR A 137 -3.62 11.70 2.91
N GLN A 138 -2.72 10.83 3.35
CA GLN A 138 -3.01 9.88 4.43
C GLN A 138 -2.04 10.03 5.61
N VAL A 139 -2.55 9.86 6.84
CA VAL A 139 -1.71 9.58 8.00
C VAL A 139 -0.99 8.25 7.78
N HIS A 140 0.34 8.22 7.93
CA HIS A 140 1.13 7.01 7.66
C HIS A 140 1.24 6.14 8.91
N SER A 141 0.68 4.92 8.86
CA SER A 141 0.76 3.90 9.92
C SER A 141 0.25 4.42 11.29
N ALA A 142 -0.96 4.99 11.30
CA ALA A 142 -1.64 5.36 12.53
C ALA A 142 -1.84 4.13 13.43
N THR A 143 -1.67 4.33 14.72
CA THR A 143 -2.01 3.38 15.79
C THR A 143 -2.69 4.14 16.92
N LEU A 144 -3.41 3.46 17.81
CA LEU A 144 -4.01 4.10 18.98
C LEU A 144 -2.91 4.73 19.86
N GLU A 145 -1.77 4.05 20.00
CA GLU A 145 -0.64 4.48 20.83
C GLU A 145 0.05 5.73 20.26
N SER A 146 -0.12 6.02 18.98
CA SER A 146 0.46 7.22 18.36
C SER A 146 -0.24 8.52 18.79
N GLY A 147 -1.45 8.44 19.33
CA GLY A 147 -2.26 9.60 19.74
C GLY A 147 -2.75 10.49 18.60
N VAL A 148 -2.42 10.19 17.34
CA VAL A 148 -2.75 11.05 16.18
C VAL A 148 -4.26 11.21 15.96
N LEU A 149 -5.06 10.24 16.41
CA LEU A 149 -6.52 10.29 16.30
C LEU A 149 -7.18 11.12 17.42
N GLU A 150 -6.41 11.58 18.39
CA GLU A 150 -6.80 12.47 19.50
C GLU A 150 -6.13 13.85 19.42
N ASP A 151 -5.25 14.08 18.42
CA ASP A 151 -4.60 15.37 18.21
C ASP A 151 -5.51 16.33 17.45
N ASP A 152 -6.21 17.19 18.19
CA ASP A 152 -7.13 18.18 17.63
C ASP A 152 -6.49 19.09 16.58
N VAL A 153 -5.20 19.42 16.73
CA VAL A 153 -4.49 20.29 15.78
C VAL A 153 -4.30 19.56 14.45
N VAL A 154 -3.84 18.31 14.50
CA VAL A 154 -3.69 17.46 13.32
C VAL A 154 -5.05 17.25 12.64
N LEU A 155 -6.09 16.91 13.40
CA LEU A 155 -7.42 16.66 12.85
C LEU A 155 -8.03 17.90 12.20
N GLN A 156 -7.82 19.09 12.76
CA GLN A 156 -8.25 20.35 12.16
C GLN A 156 -7.51 20.66 10.85
N GLU A 157 -6.18 20.45 10.81
CA GLU A 157 -5.39 20.63 9.57
C GLU A 157 -5.84 19.66 8.47
N LEU A 158 -6.10 18.41 8.81
CA LEU A 158 -6.64 17.42 7.86
C LEU A 158 -8.05 17.83 7.38
N GLY A 159 -8.89 18.36 8.27
CA GLY A 159 -10.19 18.92 7.92
C GLY A 159 -10.09 20.10 6.95
N ARG A 160 -9.13 21.01 7.14
CA ARG A 160 -8.84 22.11 6.20
C ARG A 160 -8.35 21.60 4.85
N LEU A 161 -7.45 20.61 4.86
CA LEU A 161 -6.98 19.98 3.62
C LEU A 161 -8.13 19.39 2.80
N LYS A 162 -9.06 18.69 3.46
CA LYS A 162 -10.27 18.12 2.83
C LYS A 162 -11.11 19.20 2.11
N GLN A 163 -11.18 20.41 2.67
CA GLN A 163 -11.91 21.53 2.05
C GLN A 163 -11.26 22.04 0.76
N THR A 164 -9.98 21.73 0.51
CA THR A 164 -9.30 22.07 -0.75
C THR A 164 -9.57 21.05 -1.88
N GLY A 165 -10.36 20.01 -1.64
CA GLY A 165 -10.68 18.98 -2.62
C GLY A 165 -9.75 17.75 -2.57
N VAL A 166 -8.72 17.75 -1.71
CA VAL A 166 -7.88 16.57 -1.48
C VAL A 166 -8.57 15.63 -0.50
N ALA A 167 -8.78 14.39 -0.87
CA ALA A 167 -9.32 13.39 0.05
C ALA A 167 -8.33 13.14 1.20
N VAL A 168 -8.85 12.91 2.39
CA VAL A 168 -8.04 12.64 3.59
C VAL A 168 -8.29 11.21 4.05
N GLY A 169 -7.20 10.49 4.33
CA GLY A 169 -7.25 9.10 4.78
C GLY A 169 -6.23 8.81 5.87
N LEU A 170 -6.18 7.53 6.24
CA LEU A 170 -5.13 7.02 7.11
C LEU A 170 -4.72 5.63 6.67
N SER A 171 -3.43 5.30 6.79
CA SER A 171 -3.03 3.89 6.84
C SER A 171 -2.83 3.47 8.29
N VAL A 172 -3.17 2.23 8.59
CA VAL A 172 -3.03 1.63 9.91
C VAL A 172 -2.01 0.50 9.91
N THR A 173 -1.49 0.13 11.08
CA THR A 173 -0.51 -0.94 11.23
C THR A 173 -0.59 -1.59 12.61
N GLY A 174 -0.02 -2.78 12.74
CA GLY A 174 0.09 -3.50 14.01
C GLY A 174 -1.11 -4.38 14.33
N PRO A 175 -1.00 -5.21 15.38
CA PRO A 175 -2.03 -6.19 15.74
C PRO A 175 -3.37 -5.54 16.15
N ARG A 176 -3.37 -4.25 16.48
CA ARG A 176 -4.56 -3.48 16.85
C ARG A 176 -5.10 -2.60 15.72
N GLN A 177 -4.82 -2.96 14.45
CA GLN A 177 -5.31 -2.17 13.30
C GLN A 177 -6.84 -2.08 13.25
N ALA A 178 -7.56 -3.13 13.63
CA ALA A 178 -9.03 -3.13 13.66
C ALA A 178 -9.59 -2.08 14.64
N GLU A 179 -9.01 -1.98 15.83
CA GLU A 179 -9.40 -0.99 16.85
C GLU A 179 -9.07 0.44 16.38
N THR A 180 -7.93 0.61 15.69
CA THR A 180 -7.54 1.91 15.12
C THR A 180 -8.51 2.34 14.01
N ILE A 181 -8.97 1.41 13.15
CA ILE A 181 -10.00 1.69 12.14
C ILE A 181 -11.31 2.12 12.80
N ASN A 182 -11.77 1.41 13.82
CA ASN A 182 -12.98 1.77 14.55
C ASN A 182 -12.87 3.17 15.16
N ARG A 183 -11.73 3.51 15.76
CA ARG A 183 -11.50 4.86 16.29
C ARG A 183 -11.52 5.93 15.21
N ALA A 184 -10.94 5.65 14.04
CA ALA A 184 -10.97 6.56 12.90
C ALA A 184 -12.39 6.81 12.38
N LEU A 185 -13.28 5.81 12.43
CA LEU A 185 -14.71 5.97 12.11
C LEU A 185 -15.41 6.92 13.07
N GLU A 186 -15.11 6.83 14.37
CA GLU A 186 -15.68 7.74 15.39
C GLU A 186 -15.20 9.19 15.20
N VAL A 187 -13.93 9.38 14.83
CA VAL A 187 -13.35 10.71 14.52
C VAL A 187 -14.04 11.37 13.32
N GLY A 188 -14.44 10.62 12.31
CA GLY A 188 -15.29 11.08 11.21
C GLY A 188 -14.63 12.02 10.18
N VAL A 189 -13.33 12.32 10.28
CA VAL A 189 -12.59 13.19 9.34
C VAL A 189 -12.26 12.45 8.05
N PHE A 190 -11.93 11.15 8.18
CA PHE A 190 -11.36 10.35 7.11
C PHE A 190 -12.39 9.90 6.07
N GLY A 191 -11.98 9.91 4.81
CA GLY A 191 -12.75 9.36 3.69
C GLY A 191 -12.19 8.06 3.15
N CYS A 192 -11.01 7.62 3.67
CA CYS A 192 -10.34 6.41 3.22
C CYS A 192 -9.53 5.78 4.36
N VAL A 193 -9.47 4.45 4.39
CA VAL A 193 -8.57 3.65 5.24
C VAL A 193 -7.70 2.74 4.39
N GLN A 194 -6.42 2.61 4.76
CA GLN A 194 -5.50 1.66 4.16
C GLN A 194 -4.97 0.70 5.25
N ALA A 195 -5.24 -0.59 5.11
CA ALA A 195 -4.91 -1.60 6.12
C ALA A 195 -4.27 -2.84 5.52
N THR A 196 -3.60 -3.64 6.34
CA THR A 196 -3.12 -4.96 5.98
C THR A 196 -4.26 -5.97 6.08
N TRP A 197 -4.52 -6.67 5.00
CA TRP A 197 -5.34 -7.88 4.96
C TRP A 197 -4.79 -8.82 3.88
N ASN A 198 -4.61 -10.09 4.22
CA ASN A 198 -4.13 -11.13 3.31
C ASN A 198 -4.49 -12.52 3.87
N LEU A 199 -4.12 -13.59 3.19
CA LEU A 199 -4.41 -14.97 3.61
C LEU A 199 -3.86 -15.35 4.99
N LEU A 200 -2.84 -14.64 5.50
CA LEU A 200 -2.22 -14.89 6.80
C LEU A 200 -2.79 -13.99 7.90
N GLU A 201 -3.13 -12.74 7.56
CA GLU A 201 -3.59 -11.70 8.50
C GLU A 201 -4.98 -11.23 8.08
N ARG A 202 -6.02 -11.73 8.75
CA ARG A 202 -7.42 -11.44 8.47
C ARG A 202 -8.13 -10.65 9.58
N SER A 203 -7.41 -10.31 10.67
CA SER A 203 -8.02 -9.77 11.89
C SER A 203 -8.75 -8.42 11.73
N ALA A 204 -8.44 -7.68 10.65
CA ALA A 204 -9.09 -6.40 10.36
C ALA A 204 -10.40 -6.52 9.56
N GLU A 205 -10.80 -7.71 9.12
CA GLU A 205 -11.90 -7.92 8.16
C GLU A 205 -13.19 -7.20 8.55
N ASP A 206 -13.69 -7.45 9.76
CA ASP A 206 -14.93 -6.82 10.25
C ASP A 206 -14.84 -5.30 10.34
N ALA A 207 -13.66 -4.77 10.71
CA ALA A 207 -13.46 -3.32 10.80
C ALA A 207 -13.40 -2.69 9.40
N LEU A 208 -12.81 -3.37 8.42
CA LEU A 208 -12.77 -2.93 7.02
C LEU A 208 -14.17 -2.98 6.39
N ALA A 209 -14.94 -4.02 6.65
CA ALA A 209 -16.33 -4.11 6.20
C ALA A 209 -17.16 -2.94 6.76
N ARG A 210 -17.07 -2.65 8.07
CA ARG A 210 -17.75 -1.50 8.68
C ARG A 210 -17.28 -0.16 8.09
N ALA A 211 -15.99 -0.01 7.81
CA ALA A 211 -15.47 1.20 7.18
C ALA A 211 -16.07 1.40 5.78
N HIS A 212 -16.14 0.34 4.98
CA HIS A 212 -16.76 0.36 3.66
C HIS A 212 -18.27 0.69 3.74
N GLU A 213 -19.02 0.04 4.64
CA GLU A 213 -20.44 0.32 4.88
C GLU A 213 -20.69 1.77 5.31
N ALA A 214 -19.79 2.34 6.11
CA ALA A 214 -19.81 3.77 6.47
C ALA A 214 -19.45 4.70 5.30
N GLY A 215 -19.04 4.15 4.16
CA GLY A 215 -18.71 4.88 2.93
C GLY A 215 -17.26 5.35 2.84
N LEU A 216 -16.36 4.86 3.69
CA LEU A 216 -14.93 5.05 3.51
C LEU A 216 -14.43 4.20 2.34
N GLY A 217 -13.46 4.75 1.60
CA GLY A 217 -12.69 3.94 0.67
C GLY A 217 -11.76 3.00 1.41
N VAL A 218 -11.67 1.74 0.94
CA VAL A 218 -10.80 0.74 1.55
C VAL A 218 -9.69 0.36 0.59
N ILE A 219 -8.44 0.60 1.00
CA ILE A 219 -7.23 0.20 0.30
C ILE A 219 -6.57 -0.92 1.10
N VAL A 220 -6.30 -2.05 0.44
CA VAL A 220 -5.57 -3.16 1.06
C VAL A 220 -4.10 -3.09 0.68
N LYS A 221 -3.23 -3.00 1.68
CA LYS A 221 -1.77 -3.10 1.54
C LYS A 221 -1.27 -4.46 2.03
N GLU A 222 -0.04 -4.80 1.65
CA GLU A 222 0.63 -6.04 2.06
C GLU A 222 -0.18 -7.32 1.73
N ALA A 223 -0.95 -7.29 0.64
CA ALA A 223 -1.79 -8.40 0.20
C ALA A 223 -1.00 -9.70 -0.07
N LEU A 224 0.30 -9.60 -0.33
CA LEU A 224 1.23 -10.73 -0.47
C LEU A 224 2.11 -10.96 0.77
N ALA A 225 1.73 -10.42 1.93
CA ALA A 225 2.45 -10.56 3.19
C ALA A 225 3.97 -10.33 3.05
N ASN A 226 4.36 -9.21 2.42
CA ASN A 226 5.77 -8.83 2.16
C ASN A 226 6.56 -9.91 1.39
N GLY A 227 5.90 -10.60 0.45
CA GLY A 227 6.50 -11.64 -0.39
C GLY A 227 6.38 -13.07 0.17
N ARG A 228 5.86 -13.25 1.38
CA ARG A 228 5.65 -14.56 2.00
C ARG A 228 4.68 -15.45 1.18
N LEU A 229 3.68 -14.84 0.51
CA LEU A 229 2.68 -15.52 -0.33
C LEU A 229 3.06 -15.57 -1.83
N THR A 230 4.35 -15.61 -2.13
CA THR A 230 4.86 -15.72 -3.50
C THR A 230 5.69 -16.99 -3.67
N ILE A 231 5.97 -17.37 -4.91
CA ILE A 231 6.82 -18.52 -5.24
C ILE A 231 8.24 -18.40 -4.66
N ARG A 232 8.67 -17.21 -4.26
CA ARG A 232 9.99 -16.96 -3.69
C ARG A 232 10.14 -17.47 -2.26
N ASN A 233 9.04 -17.65 -1.55
CA ASN A 233 9.03 -18.24 -0.25
C ASN A 233 8.86 -19.74 -0.37
N SER A 234 9.96 -20.48 -0.48
CA SER A 234 10.00 -21.94 -0.66
C SER A 234 9.67 -22.76 0.60
N GLY A 235 9.39 -22.09 1.74
CA GLY A 235 9.12 -22.79 3.00
C GLY A 235 7.88 -22.25 3.70
N GLY A 236 6.81 -23.06 3.83
CA GLY A 236 5.75 -22.79 4.77
C GLY A 236 4.33 -22.68 4.22
N TYR A 237 4.12 -22.37 2.94
CA TYR A 237 2.77 -22.25 2.38
C TYR A 237 2.47 -23.26 1.28
N GLU A 238 2.86 -24.53 1.51
CA GLU A 238 2.67 -25.64 0.55
C GLU A 238 1.23 -25.76 0.07
N ARG A 239 0.26 -25.47 0.94
CA ARG A 239 -1.16 -25.47 0.57
C ARG A 239 -1.46 -24.46 -0.53
N LEU A 240 -0.97 -23.21 -0.41
CA LEU A 240 -1.14 -22.17 -1.44
C LEU A 240 -0.44 -22.58 -2.73
N LEU A 241 0.80 -23.08 -2.65
CA LEU A 241 1.59 -23.53 -3.81
C LEU A 241 0.90 -24.68 -4.55
N THR A 242 0.42 -25.67 -3.82
CA THR A 242 -0.31 -26.82 -4.38
C THR A 242 -1.58 -26.38 -5.07
N MET A 243 -2.41 -25.56 -4.40
CA MET A 243 -3.67 -25.10 -4.95
C MET A 243 -3.49 -24.20 -6.17
N ALA A 244 -2.47 -23.36 -6.19
CA ALA A 244 -2.12 -22.56 -7.36
C ALA A 244 -1.68 -23.45 -8.53
N SER A 245 -0.78 -24.41 -8.27
CA SER A 245 -0.30 -25.36 -9.27
C SER A 245 -1.43 -26.21 -9.89
N GLU A 246 -2.35 -26.72 -9.08
CA GLU A 246 -3.53 -27.49 -9.53
C GLU A 246 -4.40 -26.71 -10.54
N ARG A 247 -4.34 -25.37 -10.50
CA ARG A 247 -5.11 -24.46 -11.35
C ARG A 247 -4.32 -23.79 -12.45
N GLY A 248 -3.02 -24.08 -12.54
CA GLY A 248 -2.13 -23.41 -13.48
C GLY A 248 -1.92 -21.92 -13.18
N LEU A 249 -2.07 -21.52 -11.89
CA LEU A 249 -1.95 -20.15 -11.43
C LEU A 249 -0.60 -19.93 -10.73
N ALA A 250 -0.14 -18.67 -10.73
CA ALA A 250 0.92 -18.25 -9.83
C ALA A 250 0.39 -18.09 -8.39
N PRO A 251 1.16 -18.42 -7.35
CA PRO A 251 0.73 -18.30 -5.95
C PRO A 251 0.31 -16.87 -5.58
N ASP A 252 1.03 -15.87 -6.05
CA ASP A 252 0.71 -14.45 -5.85
C ASP A 252 -0.62 -14.06 -6.51
N ALA A 253 -0.92 -14.57 -7.69
CA ALA A 253 -2.21 -14.36 -8.34
C ALA A 253 -3.38 -14.95 -7.52
N LEU A 254 -3.22 -16.18 -7.01
CA LEU A 254 -4.23 -16.80 -6.15
C LEU A 254 -4.38 -16.06 -4.82
N ALA A 255 -3.27 -15.61 -4.20
CA ALA A 255 -3.33 -14.86 -2.95
C ALA A 255 -3.99 -13.48 -3.13
N LEU A 256 -3.67 -12.76 -4.20
CA LEU A 256 -4.29 -11.47 -4.52
C LEU A 256 -5.77 -11.61 -4.86
N SER A 257 -6.17 -12.69 -5.56
CA SER A 257 -7.58 -12.92 -5.90
C SER A 257 -8.45 -13.10 -4.66
N ALA A 258 -7.92 -13.67 -3.58
CA ALA A 258 -8.62 -13.77 -2.30
C ALA A 258 -8.95 -12.39 -1.70
N VAL A 259 -8.04 -11.43 -1.86
CA VAL A 259 -8.25 -10.05 -1.40
C VAL A 259 -9.21 -9.30 -2.32
N LEU A 260 -9.06 -9.46 -3.63
CA LEU A 260 -9.94 -8.86 -4.63
C LEU A 260 -11.39 -9.35 -4.55
N ALA A 261 -11.60 -10.55 -4.03
CA ALA A 261 -12.93 -11.12 -3.82
C ALA A 261 -13.66 -10.53 -2.61
N GLN A 262 -12.98 -9.75 -1.76
CA GLN A 262 -13.62 -9.14 -0.60
C GLN A 262 -14.51 -7.97 -1.05
N PRO A 263 -15.82 -7.97 -0.71
CA PRO A 263 -16.76 -6.96 -1.20
C PRO A 263 -16.48 -5.55 -0.68
N TRP A 264 -15.69 -5.44 0.38
CA TRP A 264 -15.29 -4.17 0.99
C TRP A 264 -13.95 -3.62 0.46
N ALA A 265 -13.20 -4.37 -0.37
CA ALA A 265 -11.93 -3.93 -0.89
C ALA A 265 -12.11 -3.10 -2.18
N ASP A 266 -11.89 -1.78 -2.11
CA ASP A 266 -11.97 -0.92 -3.30
C ASP A 266 -10.67 -1.01 -4.14
N VAL A 267 -9.51 -1.11 -3.48
CA VAL A 267 -8.18 -1.19 -4.11
C VAL A 267 -7.30 -2.18 -3.37
N VAL A 268 -6.65 -3.06 -4.12
CA VAL A 268 -5.60 -3.96 -3.62
C VAL A 268 -4.25 -3.50 -4.18
N LEU A 269 -3.30 -3.17 -3.30
CA LEU A 269 -1.99 -2.68 -3.73
C LEU A 269 -1.06 -3.82 -4.15
N SER A 270 -0.61 -3.76 -5.39
CA SER A 270 0.57 -4.48 -5.86
C SER A 270 1.83 -3.72 -5.44
N GLY A 271 2.76 -4.40 -4.77
CA GLY A 271 4.10 -3.89 -4.46
C GLY A 271 5.15 -4.37 -5.46
N ALA A 272 4.77 -4.67 -6.69
CA ALA A 272 5.66 -5.19 -7.71
C ALA A 272 6.80 -4.20 -8.03
N ALA A 273 8.04 -4.70 -8.02
CA ALA A 273 9.24 -3.93 -8.36
C ALA A 273 9.78 -4.24 -9.77
N THR A 274 9.10 -5.11 -10.51
CA THR A 274 9.42 -5.46 -11.90
C THR A 274 8.15 -5.62 -12.73
N VAL A 275 8.25 -5.43 -14.04
CA VAL A 275 7.13 -5.64 -14.97
C VAL A 275 6.63 -7.11 -14.94
N GLY A 276 7.55 -8.07 -14.76
CA GLY A 276 7.18 -9.49 -14.63
C GLY A 276 6.32 -9.75 -13.40
N ALA A 277 6.73 -9.25 -12.22
CA ALA A 277 5.95 -9.37 -10.99
C ALA A 277 4.60 -8.64 -11.10
N LEU A 278 4.57 -7.46 -11.73
CA LEU A 278 3.32 -6.73 -11.96
C LEU A 278 2.35 -7.54 -12.83
N ARG A 279 2.82 -8.14 -13.92
CA ARG A 279 1.97 -8.98 -14.79
C ARG A 279 1.43 -10.20 -14.06
N SER A 280 2.25 -10.84 -13.23
CA SER A 280 1.80 -11.94 -12.36
C SER A 280 0.70 -11.48 -11.41
N ASN A 281 0.89 -10.35 -10.74
CA ASN A 281 -0.10 -9.81 -9.82
C ASN A 281 -1.41 -9.41 -10.53
N LEU A 282 -1.32 -8.84 -11.74
CA LEU A 282 -2.50 -8.46 -12.52
C LEU A 282 -3.32 -9.66 -12.99
N SER A 283 -2.71 -10.84 -13.18
CA SER A 283 -3.45 -12.07 -13.52
C SER A 283 -4.43 -12.50 -12.42
N ALA A 284 -4.32 -11.96 -11.21
CA ALA A 284 -5.31 -12.15 -10.15
C ALA A 284 -6.72 -11.68 -10.53
N LEU A 285 -6.83 -10.70 -11.44
CA LEU A 285 -8.11 -10.20 -11.94
C LEU A 285 -8.89 -11.22 -12.77
N GLU A 286 -8.20 -12.23 -13.31
CA GLU A 286 -8.78 -13.29 -14.13
C GLU A 286 -9.14 -14.53 -13.30
N VAL A 287 -8.78 -14.56 -12.03
CA VAL A 287 -9.04 -15.71 -11.14
C VAL A 287 -10.46 -15.67 -10.61
N ALA A 288 -11.24 -16.68 -10.90
CA ALA A 288 -12.55 -16.88 -10.29
C ALA A 288 -12.38 -17.41 -8.85
N TYR A 289 -12.19 -16.49 -7.90
CA TYR A 289 -12.14 -16.83 -6.48
C TYR A 289 -13.55 -17.09 -5.95
N ASN A 290 -13.72 -18.14 -5.16
CA ASN A 290 -15.00 -18.55 -4.63
C ASN A 290 -14.89 -19.05 -3.18
N GLU A 291 -16.03 -19.33 -2.55
CA GLU A 291 -16.11 -19.78 -1.16
C GLU A 291 -15.35 -21.10 -0.92
N GLU A 292 -15.36 -22.05 -1.89
CA GLU A 292 -14.58 -23.29 -1.78
C GLU A 292 -13.08 -23.02 -1.64
N LEU A 293 -12.56 -22.09 -2.47
CA LEU A 293 -11.17 -21.66 -2.39
C LEU A 293 -10.87 -20.99 -1.05
N ASP A 294 -11.76 -20.12 -0.60
CA ASP A 294 -11.59 -19.42 0.68
C ASP A 294 -11.52 -20.40 1.85
N GLN A 295 -12.46 -21.35 1.93
CA GLN A 295 -12.47 -22.37 2.98
C GLN A 295 -11.20 -23.24 2.97
N ARG A 296 -10.70 -23.58 1.79
CA ARG A 296 -9.45 -24.36 1.66
C ARG A 296 -8.21 -23.54 2.06
N LEU A 297 -8.22 -22.22 1.91
CA LEU A 297 -7.10 -21.32 2.24
C LEU A 297 -7.21 -20.75 3.66
N LEU A 298 -8.38 -20.81 4.28
CA LEU A 298 -8.60 -20.33 5.66
C LEU A 298 -7.57 -20.84 6.69
N PRO A 299 -7.12 -22.11 6.64
CA PRO A 299 -6.10 -22.61 7.59
C PRO A 299 -4.71 -22.00 7.43
N LEU A 300 -4.48 -21.12 6.44
CA LEU A 300 -3.23 -20.35 6.33
C LEU A 300 -3.18 -19.18 7.31
N GLY A 301 -4.34 -18.74 7.84
CA GLY A 301 -4.42 -17.65 8.79
C GLY A 301 -3.53 -17.87 10.01
N GLU A 302 -2.82 -16.83 10.41
CA GLU A 302 -1.95 -16.80 11.57
C GLU A 302 -2.62 -16.04 12.72
N GLU A 303 -2.20 -16.30 13.94
CA GLU A 303 -2.51 -15.42 15.06
C GLU A 303 -1.92 -14.03 14.79
N ARG A 304 -2.71 -12.98 14.99
CA ARG A 304 -2.33 -11.61 14.61
C ARG A 304 -1.02 -11.15 15.25
N GLU A 305 -0.81 -11.46 16.54
CA GLU A 305 0.42 -11.11 17.25
C GLU A 305 1.64 -11.79 16.64
N HIS A 306 1.49 -13.05 16.21
CA HIS A 306 2.54 -13.79 15.52
C HIS A 306 2.86 -13.16 14.16
N TYR A 307 1.84 -12.92 13.33
CA TYR A 307 2.02 -12.27 12.03
C TYR A 307 2.78 -10.96 12.13
N TRP A 308 2.36 -10.08 13.04
CA TRP A 308 2.96 -8.76 13.20
C TRP A 308 4.38 -8.81 13.80
N SER A 309 4.67 -9.79 14.66
CA SER A 309 6.02 -10.06 15.14
C SER A 309 6.95 -10.51 14.02
N GLU A 310 6.54 -11.48 13.20
CA GLU A 310 7.30 -11.93 12.04
C GLU A 310 7.53 -10.79 11.04
N ARG A 311 6.49 -10.02 10.77
CA ARG A 311 6.59 -8.86 9.86
C ARG A 311 7.57 -7.80 10.38
N ALA A 312 7.62 -7.55 11.67
CA ALA A 312 8.54 -6.58 12.28
C ALA A 312 10.01 -7.01 12.20
N ASN A 313 10.25 -8.32 12.14
CA ASN A 313 11.59 -8.92 12.05
C ASN A 313 12.08 -9.11 10.61
N LEU A 314 11.29 -8.76 9.59
CA LEU A 314 11.72 -8.86 8.20
C LEU A 314 12.93 -7.93 7.95
N PRO A 315 14.00 -8.45 7.34
CA PRO A 315 15.18 -7.65 7.03
C PRO A 315 14.87 -6.62 5.95
N TRP A 316 15.52 -5.48 6.05
CA TRP A 316 15.61 -4.53 4.96
C TRP A 316 16.63 -5.05 3.92
N ALA A 317 16.23 -5.21 2.65
CA ALA A 317 17.05 -5.79 1.59
C ALA A 317 16.89 -5.04 0.24
#